data_2a7258a5bc78be682c736805ee1854fa
#
_entry.id   2a7258a5bc78be682c736805ee1854fa
#
_cell.length_a   1.000
_cell.length_b   1.000
_cell.length_c   1.000
_cell.angle_alpha   90.00
_cell.angle_beta   90.00
_cell.angle_gamma   90.00
#
_symmetry.space_group_name_H-M   'P 1'
#
loop_
_entity.id
_entity.type
_entity.pdbx_description
1 polymer ?
#
loop_
_entity_poly.entity_id
_entity_poly.type
_entity_poly.pdbx_seq_one_letter_code
_entity_poly.pdbx_strand_id
1 'polypeptide(L)'
;MWRRALTVFLVLLLLMGSATFLLVSCGGGGSGGSSSTGSSGTGTVAVSIADNPTDDYSAIYVTITEVSLLPGPVVIYESSTGKEIDLLEHRDNNDYLLKVNYKVPPGNYDKIRLKISDIRAVPKPETSDVCTDNIKLPSNKIDLNPRGSFKVKPGGAVSIRLDIDANKALDLHVAGNSGKCIFRPVIFVDIGEGVPVQKCPQVIAGTITDITYDKSGQPVDFVLERRGNGDSVNVNLAKDVVVFDGDFVDPSDLKVTDEVQVVGKFDEKLVFHASTVVIGDVFSMRGDVETAVQFVDAAMTVGQFEFTPFSGEEISGKVDVEVWRDNTSILIGCDIELAPEDIQAGMTARVIGKYIAETSNVLRSVAVFLKPREISGNLLSWYATADGNYIIMDVDGITVYVPRLTEPDFPYNQFYPIYLEQDGPVPLGLLCDTRQVRVVLDPYASNPLVAEEVRVQAEPPEGNTGTVFLNNAPVLKLDDGQEVYVLPSATILDQRPGSDTSSVDEIMPDDKLFYHGLEACTDDDNADFYAFIVQVVEP
;
A
#
# COMPACT_ATOMS: atom_id res chain seq x y z
N MET A 1 33.27 -3.81 -8.29
CA MET A 1 32.82 -3.87 -9.70
C MET A 1 33.09 -5.19 -10.46
N TRP A 2 33.65 -6.23 -9.87
CA TRP A 2 34.02 -7.48 -10.62
C TRP A 2 33.28 -8.75 -10.16
N ARG A 3 32.33 -8.67 -9.26
CA ARG A 3 31.51 -9.83 -8.82
C ARG A 3 30.12 -9.93 -9.44
N ARG A 4 29.62 -8.90 -10.13
CA ARG A 4 28.29 -8.92 -10.77
C ARG A 4 28.29 -9.43 -12.23
N ALA A 5 29.42 -9.62 -12.86
CA ALA A 5 29.52 -10.10 -14.26
C ALA A 5 29.46 -11.64 -14.40
N LEU A 6 29.58 -12.41 -13.31
CA LEU A 6 29.65 -13.87 -13.39
C LEU A 6 28.32 -14.59 -13.23
N THR A 7 27.32 -13.94 -12.66
CA THR A 7 26.01 -14.57 -12.38
C THR A 7 25.06 -14.51 -13.60
N VAL A 8 25.21 -13.55 -14.47
CA VAL A 8 24.35 -13.40 -15.67
C VAL A 8 24.75 -14.38 -16.78
N PHE A 9 25.98 -14.88 -16.80
CA PHE A 9 26.45 -15.80 -17.86
C PHE A 9 26.08 -17.29 -17.62
N LEU A 10 25.70 -17.66 -16.39
CA LEU A 10 25.35 -19.05 -16.07
C LEU A 10 23.88 -19.39 -16.29
N VAL A 11 22.98 -18.40 -16.39
CA VAL A 11 21.54 -18.60 -16.62
C VAL A 11 21.19 -18.76 -18.09
N LEU A 12 22.04 -18.31 -19.01
CA LEU A 12 21.77 -18.38 -20.47
C LEU A 12 22.17 -19.70 -21.12
N LEU A 13 22.80 -20.64 -20.43
CA LEU A 13 23.31 -21.90 -21.01
C LEU A 13 22.46 -23.14 -20.72
N LEU A 14 21.31 -23.02 -20.03
CA LEU A 14 20.45 -24.13 -19.62
C LEU A 14 19.11 -24.21 -20.37
N LEU A 15 18.91 -23.45 -21.44
CA LEU A 15 17.64 -23.42 -22.20
C LEU A 15 17.72 -23.98 -23.63
N MET A 16 18.69 -24.85 -23.93
CA MET A 16 18.70 -25.59 -25.19
C MET A 16 18.85 -27.09 -24.95
N GLY A 17 17.74 -27.82 -24.86
CA GLY A 17 17.79 -29.27 -24.81
C GLY A 17 16.41 -29.94 -24.74
N SER A 18 15.96 -30.35 -25.93
CA SER A 18 15.12 -31.52 -26.18
C SER A 18 13.59 -31.41 -26.10
N ALA A 19 13.00 -31.05 -27.23
CA ALA A 19 11.66 -31.48 -27.62
C ALA A 19 11.68 -32.93 -28.09
N THR A 20 10.89 -33.80 -27.49
CA THR A 20 10.56 -35.11 -28.07
C THR A 20 9.05 -35.25 -28.16
N PHE A 21 8.54 -35.21 -29.38
CA PHE A 21 7.15 -35.53 -29.73
C PHE A 21 6.91 -37.03 -29.59
N LEU A 22 5.81 -37.39 -28.93
CA LEU A 22 5.16 -38.66 -29.11
C LEU A 22 3.68 -38.46 -29.44
N LEU A 23 3.38 -38.61 -30.74
CA LEU A 23 2.04 -38.77 -31.27
C LEU A 23 1.57 -40.19 -31.00
N VAL A 24 0.50 -40.37 -30.24
CA VAL A 24 -0.32 -41.56 -30.28
C VAL A 24 -1.74 -41.18 -30.67
N SER A 25 -2.08 -41.58 -31.88
CA SER A 25 -3.42 -41.57 -32.43
C SER A 25 -4.14 -42.85 -32.02
N CYS A 26 -5.36 -42.72 -31.49
CA CYS A 26 -6.34 -43.80 -31.63
C CYS A 26 -7.76 -43.21 -31.66
N GLY A 27 -8.45 -43.47 -32.74
CA GLY A 27 -9.82 -43.02 -32.98
C GLY A 27 -10.87 -43.91 -32.30
N GLY A 28 -12.07 -43.41 -32.16
CA GLY A 28 -13.25 -44.12 -31.74
C GLY A 28 -14.41 -43.17 -31.51
N GLY A 29 -15.37 -43.16 -32.42
CA GLY A 29 -16.56 -42.30 -32.34
C GLY A 29 -17.54 -42.73 -31.26
N GLY A 30 -18.22 -41.75 -30.70
CA GLY A 30 -19.35 -41.94 -29.78
C GLY A 30 -19.99 -40.57 -29.55
N SER A 31 -21.12 -40.35 -30.23
CA SER A 31 -21.99 -39.23 -29.96
C SER A 31 -22.66 -39.37 -28.60
N GLY A 32 -22.21 -38.59 -27.64
CA GLY A 32 -22.84 -38.43 -26.36
C GLY A 32 -22.83 -36.94 -25.98
N GLY A 33 -24.01 -36.37 -25.81
CA GLY A 33 -24.16 -34.99 -25.41
C GLY A 33 -23.42 -34.70 -24.10
N SER A 34 -22.35 -33.98 -24.18
CA SER A 34 -21.66 -33.46 -23.00
C SER A 34 -22.47 -32.29 -22.45
N SER A 35 -23.33 -32.58 -21.48
CA SER A 35 -23.64 -31.57 -20.47
C SER A 35 -22.31 -31.13 -19.86
N SER A 36 -21.91 -29.90 -20.12
CA SER A 36 -20.83 -29.24 -19.41
C SER A 36 -21.21 -29.17 -17.93
N THR A 37 -20.79 -30.17 -17.16
CA THR A 37 -20.71 -30.05 -15.71
C THR A 37 -19.71 -28.96 -15.45
N GLY A 38 -20.24 -27.74 -15.26
CA GLY A 38 -19.46 -26.63 -14.76
C GLY A 38 -18.78 -27.07 -13.46
N SER A 39 -17.48 -26.92 -13.41
CA SER A 39 -16.69 -27.10 -12.18
C SER A 39 -17.35 -26.28 -11.09
N SER A 40 -18.01 -26.96 -10.13
CA SER A 40 -18.74 -26.35 -9.01
C SER A 40 -17.81 -25.93 -7.86
N GLY A 41 -16.56 -25.61 -8.17
CA GLY A 41 -15.60 -25.12 -7.18
C GLY A 41 -15.84 -23.65 -6.85
N THR A 42 -15.63 -23.26 -5.59
CA THR A 42 -15.56 -21.85 -5.17
C THR A 42 -14.19 -21.27 -5.45
N GLY A 43 -14.08 -19.94 -5.51
CA GLY A 43 -12.81 -19.22 -5.50
C GLY A 43 -12.52 -18.61 -4.12
N THR A 44 -11.35 -18.03 -3.99
CA THR A 44 -10.88 -17.33 -2.77
C THR A 44 -10.80 -15.83 -3.06
N VAL A 45 -11.28 -15.03 -2.11
CA VAL A 45 -11.12 -13.56 -2.17
C VAL A 45 -10.53 -13.08 -0.85
N ALA A 46 -9.44 -12.33 -0.91
CA ALA A 46 -8.90 -11.58 0.22
C ALA A 46 -9.21 -10.09 0.04
N VAL A 47 -9.60 -9.44 1.15
CA VAL A 47 -9.84 -7.99 1.18
C VAL A 47 -8.93 -7.39 2.23
N SER A 48 -8.16 -6.38 1.84
CA SER A 48 -7.34 -5.58 2.73
C SER A 48 -7.72 -4.10 2.66
N ILE A 49 -7.45 -3.40 3.75
CA ILE A 49 -7.64 -1.97 3.91
C ILE A 49 -6.29 -1.31 4.05
N ALA A 50 -6.08 -0.25 3.32
CA ALA A 50 -4.91 0.60 3.39
C ALA A 50 -5.34 2.05 3.59
N ASP A 51 -4.39 2.89 3.93
CA ASP A 51 -4.59 4.34 4.02
C ASP A 51 -3.41 5.10 3.43
N ASN A 52 -3.74 6.29 2.96
CA ASN A 52 -2.78 7.29 2.61
C ASN A 52 -2.67 8.32 3.75
N PRO A 53 -1.46 8.62 4.23
CA PRO A 53 -1.27 9.38 5.46
C PRO A 53 -1.80 10.81 5.37
N THR A 54 -2.33 11.29 6.50
CA THR A 54 -2.60 12.72 6.75
C THR A 54 -1.79 13.18 7.95
N ASP A 55 -1.32 14.42 7.89
CA ASP A 55 -0.51 14.99 8.97
C ASP A 55 -1.33 15.70 10.06
N ASP A 56 -2.63 15.92 9.85
CA ASP A 56 -3.51 16.68 10.74
C ASP A 56 -4.06 15.87 11.91
N TYR A 57 -4.05 14.54 11.79
CA TYR A 57 -4.66 13.64 12.75
C TYR A 57 -3.64 12.69 13.37
N SER A 58 -3.90 12.29 14.62
CA SER A 58 -3.15 11.23 15.31
C SER A 58 -3.79 9.85 15.11
N ALA A 59 -5.10 9.80 14.84
CA ALA A 59 -5.82 8.57 14.52
C ALA A 59 -7.10 8.87 13.71
N ILE A 60 -7.48 7.96 12.80
CA ILE A 60 -8.73 8.01 12.05
C ILE A 60 -9.36 6.62 12.06
N TYR A 61 -10.43 6.48 12.82
CA TYR A 61 -11.13 5.22 12.97
C TYR A 61 -12.31 5.12 12.01
N VAL A 62 -12.34 4.03 11.25
CA VAL A 62 -13.46 3.69 10.37
C VAL A 62 -14.04 2.33 10.78
N THR A 63 -15.35 2.27 11.02
CA THR A 63 -16.02 1.02 11.37
C THR A 63 -16.70 0.41 10.15
N ILE A 64 -16.11 -0.67 9.63
CA ILE A 64 -16.61 -1.41 8.47
C ILE A 64 -17.53 -2.54 8.94
N THR A 65 -18.76 -2.59 8.39
CA THR A 65 -19.75 -3.61 8.74
C THR A 65 -19.97 -4.65 7.65
N GLU A 66 -19.72 -4.33 6.37
CA GLU A 66 -19.89 -5.28 5.27
C GLU A 66 -18.99 -4.92 4.09
N VAL A 67 -18.46 -5.96 3.45
CA VAL A 67 -17.89 -5.86 2.09
C VAL A 67 -18.55 -6.92 1.23
N SER A 68 -19.11 -6.53 0.09
CA SER A 68 -19.79 -7.46 -0.83
C SER A 68 -19.45 -7.16 -2.28
N LEU A 69 -19.44 -8.22 -3.12
CA LEU A 69 -19.20 -8.14 -4.56
C LEU A 69 -20.53 -8.09 -5.31
N LEU A 70 -20.58 -7.29 -6.36
CA LEU A 70 -21.76 -7.16 -7.23
C LEU A 70 -21.39 -7.54 -8.68
N PRO A 71 -22.35 -8.02 -9.48
CA PRO A 71 -23.78 -8.21 -9.22
C PRO A 71 -24.10 -9.43 -8.34
N GLY A 72 -25.35 -9.46 -7.81
CA GLY A 72 -25.86 -10.59 -7.02
C GLY A 72 -25.23 -10.71 -5.65
N PRO A 73 -25.36 -9.72 -4.76
CA PRO A 73 -24.48 -9.37 -3.65
C PRO A 73 -23.88 -10.61 -2.95
N VAL A 74 -22.60 -10.86 -3.22
CA VAL A 74 -21.83 -11.93 -2.57
C VAL A 74 -21.08 -11.30 -1.41
N VAL A 75 -21.51 -11.62 -0.19
CA VAL A 75 -20.90 -11.07 1.03
C VAL A 75 -19.54 -11.73 1.25
N ILE A 76 -18.49 -10.92 1.27
CA ILE A 76 -17.12 -11.33 1.60
C ILE A 76 -16.86 -11.20 3.10
N TYR A 77 -17.27 -10.06 3.65
CA TYR A 77 -17.17 -9.74 5.08
C TYR A 77 -18.47 -9.17 5.59
N GLU A 78 -18.92 -9.62 6.77
CA GLU A 78 -20.06 -9.07 7.50
C GLU A 78 -19.82 -9.16 9.00
N SER A 79 -20.15 -8.09 9.71
CA SER A 79 -20.11 -8.02 11.17
C SER A 79 -21.26 -7.17 11.69
N SER A 80 -21.98 -7.67 12.67
CA SER A 80 -23.11 -6.95 13.30
C SER A 80 -22.66 -5.75 14.13
N THR A 81 -21.46 -5.81 14.70
CA THR A 81 -20.85 -4.73 15.47
C THR A 81 -19.92 -3.86 14.65
N GLY A 82 -19.52 -4.37 13.49
CA GLY A 82 -18.48 -3.78 12.66
C GLY A 82 -17.07 -4.10 13.15
N LYS A 83 -16.08 -3.80 12.33
CA LYS A 83 -14.67 -3.79 12.69
C LYS A 83 -14.19 -2.34 12.63
N GLU A 84 -13.80 -1.81 13.75
CA GLU A 84 -13.10 -0.53 13.83
C GLU A 84 -11.64 -0.72 13.44
N ILE A 85 -11.16 0.12 12.55
CA ILE A 85 -9.80 0.11 11.99
C ILE A 85 -9.28 1.53 12.10
N ASP A 86 -8.11 1.72 12.73
CA ASP A 86 -7.38 2.98 12.63
C ASP A 86 -6.64 3.01 11.31
N LEU A 87 -7.09 3.86 10.39
CA LEU A 87 -6.50 3.97 9.06
C LEU A 87 -5.03 4.37 9.15
N LEU A 88 -4.67 5.28 10.06
CA LEU A 88 -3.29 5.78 10.16
C LEU A 88 -2.28 4.72 10.65
N GLU A 89 -2.74 3.64 11.28
CA GLU A 89 -1.90 2.47 11.58
C GLU A 89 -1.60 1.63 10.34
N HIS A 90 -2.41 1.77 9.28
CA HIS A 90 -2.35 0.97 8.08
C HIS A 90 -1.85 1.75 6.86
N ARG A 91 -1.12 2.82 7.11
CA ARG A 91 -0.35 3.57 6.13
C ARG A 91 0.96 2.88 5.80
N ASP A 92 1.61 3.32 4.73
CA ASP A 92 2.97 2.90 4.37
C ASP A 92 3.09 1.40 4.08
N ASN A 93 2.16 0.86 3.29
CA ASN A 93 2.12 -0.55 2.90
C ASN A 93 1.88 -1.54 4.06
N ASN A 94 1.46 -1.07 5.22
CA ASN A 94 1.04 -1.90 6.35
C ASN A 94 -0.47 -2.21 6.27
N ASP A 95 -0.91 -2.81 5.18
CA ASP A 95 -2.33 -3.06 4.92
C ASP A 95 -2.98 -3.93 5.99
N TYR A 96 -4.17 -3.54 6.44
CA TYR A 96 -4.98 -4.37 7.34
C TYR A 96 -5.71 -5.45 6.56
N LEU A 97 -5.39 -6.72 6.77
CA LEU A 97 -6.15 -7.83 6.21
C LEU A 97 -7.53 -7.90 6.87
N LEU A 98 -8.58 -7.43 6.19
CA LEU A 98 -9.94 -7.47 6.72
C LEU A 98 -10.49 -8.89 6.72
N LYS A 99 -10.41 -9.61 5.60
CA LYS A 99 -10.98 -10.96 5.45
C LYS A 99 -10.33 -11.77 4.34
N VAL A 100 -10.19 -13.08 4.57
CA VAL A 100 -10.02 -14.06 3.50
C VAL A 100 -11.27 -14.95 3.45
N ASN A 101 -11.95 -15.02 2.30
CA ASN A 101 -13.13 -15.84 2.08
C ASN A 101 -12.82 -16.90 1.02
N TYR A 102 -12.76 -18.16 1.43
CA TYR A 102 -12.45 -19.33 0.57
C TYR A 102 -13.68 -19.90 -0.16
N LYS A 103 -14.86 -19.29 -0.02
CA LYS A 103 -16.13 -19.82 -0.53
C LYS A 103 -16.88 -18.84 -1.44
N VAL A 104 -16.14 -18.08 -2.22
CA VAL A 104 -16.72 -17.08 -3.13
C VAL A 104 -17.19 -17.78 -4.41
N PRO A 105 -18.46 -17.62 -4.83
CA PRO A 105 -18.95 -18.15 -6.08
C PRO A 105 -18.14 -17.64 -7.27
N PRO A 106 -17.80 -18.51 -8.24
CA PRO A 106 -17.17 -18.07 -9.47
C PRO A 106 -18.12 -17.16 -10.26
N GLY A 107 -17.58 -16.07 -10.80
CA GLY A 107 -18.37 -15.08 -11.55
C GLY A 107 -17.55 -13.89 -11.98
N ASN A 108 -18.16 -13.04 -12.78
CA ASN A 108 -17.65 -11.70 -13.09
C ASN A 108 -18.29 -10.71 -12.13
N TYR A 109 -17.47 -9.88 -11.52
CA TYR A 109 -17.88 -8.84 -10.61
C TYR A 109 -17.40 -7.50 -11.15
N ASP A 110 -18.22 -6.47 -11.06
CA ASP A 110 -17.93 -5.14 -11.59
C ASP A 110 -17.95 -4.04 -10.52
N LYS A 111 -18.43 -4.38 -9.31
CA LYS A 111 -18.52 -3.43 -8.20
C LYS A 111 -18.20 -4.11 -6.87
N ILE A 112 -17.66 -3.31 -5.95
CA ILE A 112 -17.47 -3.68 -4.57
C ILE A 112 -18.32 -2.73 -3.72
N ARG A 113 -19.19 -3.29 -2.89
CA ARG A 113 -19.97 -2.51 -1.95
C ARG A 113 -19.33 -2.56 -0.58
N LEU A 114 -19.01 -1.39 -0.05
CA LEU A 114 -18.52 -1.19 1.29
C LEU A 114 -19.61 -0.55 2.15
N LYS A 115 -19.87 -1.08 3.35
CA LYS A 115 -20.73 -0.44 4.34
C LYS A 115 -19.89 -0.01 5.53
N ILE A 116 -20.02 1.27 5.85
CA ILE A 116 -19.36 1.92 6.99
C ILE A 116 -20.46 2.37 7.95
N SER A 117 -20.33 2.07 9.24
CA SER A 117 -21.31 2.46 10.26
C SER A 117 -20.90 3.69 11.06
N ASP A 118 -19.61 3.90 11.25
CA ASP A 118 -19.08 5.00 12.07
C ASP A 118 -17.71 5.47 11.60
N ILE A 119 -17.42 6.73 11.87
CA ILE A 119 -16.12 7.36 11.61
C ILE A 119 -15.80 8.32 12.74
N ARG A 120 -14.60 8.24 13.24
CA ARG A 120 -14.08 9.10 14.31
C ARG A 120 -12.66 9.52 14.00
N ALA A 121 -12.36 10.80 14.12
CA ALA A 121 -11.02 11.34 13.91
C ALA A 121 -10.49 11.97 15.20
N VAL A 122 -9.21 11.78 15.47
CA VAL A 122 -8.50 12.34 16.62
C VAL A 122 -7.42 13.28 16.08
N PRO A 123 -7.61 14.59 16.17
CA PRO A 123 -6.64 15.56 15.68
C PRO A 123 -5.36 15.56 16.51
N LYS A 124 -4.26 16.03 15.93
CA LYS A 124 -3.06 16.36 16.69
C LYS A 124 -3.30 17.62 17.54
N PRO A 125 -2.63 17.74 18.70
CA PRO A 125 -2.84 18.87 19.63
C PRO A 125 -2.55 20.25 19.01
N GLU A 126 -1.67 20.33 18.04
CA GLU A 126 -1.25 21.55 17.34
C GLU A 126 -2.18 21.97 16.21
N THR A 127 -3.10 21.11 15.78
CA THR A 127 -3.97 21.36 14.64
C THR A 127 -5.25 22.07 15.07
N SER A 128 -5.57 23.22 14.46
CA SER A 128 -6.81 23.95 14.64
C SER A 128 -7.71 23.78 13.42
N ASP A 129 -9.04 23.94 13.64
CA ASP A 129 -10.07 23.89 12.58
C ASP A 129 -10.28 22.52 11.89
N VAL A 130 -9.86 21.44 12.53
CA VAL A 130 -10.07 20.07 12.08
C VAL A 130 -11.32 19.45 12.70
N CYS A 131 -11.85 18.44 12.05
CA CYS A 131 -13.03 17.71 12.54
C CYS A 131 -12.69 16.73 13.65
N THR A 132 -13.37 16.89 14.78
CA THR A 132 -13.18 16.01 15.93
C THR A 132 -14.37 15.09 16.16
N ASP A 133 -15.57 15.67 16.21
CA ASP A 133 -16.81 14.99 16.56
C ASP A 133 -17.89 15.24 15.51
N ASN A 134 -18.91 14.37 15.49
CA ASN A 134 -20.06 14.50 14.58
C ASN A 134 -19.71 14.49 13.08
N ILE A 135 -18.76 13.65 12.69
CA ILE A 135 -18.48 13.42 11.27
C ILE A 135 -19.70 12.73 10.65
N LYS A 136 -20.37 13.43 9.74
CA LYS A 136 -21.54 12.91 9.07
C LYS A 136 -21.14 12.01 7.91
N LEU A 137 -21.61 10.79 7.93
CA LEU A 137 -21.56 9.88 6.78
C LEU A 137 -22.80 10.13 5.91
N PRO A 138 -22.69 10.68 4.69
CA PRO A 138 -23.86 10.96 3.83
C PRO A 138 -24.60 9.69 3.41
N SER A 139 -23.85 8.60 3.23
CA SER A 139 -24.36 7.25 2.96
C SER A 139 -23.53 6.23 3.71
N ASN A 140 -24.20 5.27 4.35
CA ASN A 140 -23.52 4.12 4.95
C ASN A 140 -23.15 3.04 3.92
N LYS A 141 -23.46 3.26 2.65
CA LYS A 141 -23.12 2.37 1.52
C LYS A 141 -22.33 3.14 0.50
N ILE A 142 -21.23 2.58 0.11
CA ILE A 142 -20.33 3.11 -0.91
C ILE A 142 -20.16 2.01 -1.95
N ASP A 143 -20.55 2.28 -3.18
CA ASP A 143 -20.35 1.38 -4.31
C ASP A 143 -19.08 1.83 -5.04
N LEU A 144 -18.08 0.98 -5.05
CA LEU A 144 -16.77 1.21 -5.64
C LEU A 144 -16.72 0.50 -6.99
N ASN A 145 -16.28 1.22 -8.01
CA ASN A 145 -16.09 0.69 -9.35
C ASN A 145 -14.58 0.46 -9.57
N PRO A 146 -14.10 -0.80 -9.54
CA PRO A 146 -12.72 -1.08 -9.94
C PRO A 146 -12.52 -0.71 -11.42
N ARG A 147 -11.27 -0.54 -11.82
CA ARG A 147 -10.91 -0.28 -13.23
C ARG A 147 -11.23 -1.49 -14.11
N GLY A 148 -12.49 -1.68 -14.42
CA GLY A 148 -13.04 -2.82 -15.16
C GLY A 148 -13.60 -3.93 -14.28
N SER A 149 -14.26 -4.91 -14.92
CA SER A 149 -14.75 -6.10 -14.22
C SER A 149 -13.62 -7.06 -13.93
N PHE A 150 -13.70 -7.77 -12.81
CA PHE A 150 -12.76 -8.83 -12.43
C PHE A 150 -13.45 -10.17 -12.29
N LYS A 151 -12.68 -11.25 -12.40
CA LYS A 151 -13.23 -12.60 -12.44
C LYS A 151 -12.73 -13.48 -11.32
N VAL A 152 -13.65 -13.97 -10.50
CA VAL A 152 -13.36 -15.07 -9.58
C VAL A 152 -13.55 -16.39 -10.34
N LYS A 153 -12.46 -17.15 -10.50
CA LYS A 153 -12.45 -18.47 -11.16
C LYS A 153 -12.65 -19.59 -10.15
N PRO A 154 -13.20 -20.76 -10.54
CA PRO A 154 -13.20 -21.94 -9.68
C PRO A 154 -11.76 -22.29 -9.25
N GLY A 155 -11.51 -22.39 -7.94
CA GLY A 155 -10.18 -22.63 -7.40
C GLY A 155 -9.18 -21.48 -7.60
N GLY A 156 -9.62 -20.36 -8.19
CA GLY A 156 -8.81 -19.16 -8.37
C GLY A 156 -8.83 -18.27 -7.13
N ALA A 157 -7.87 -17.35 -7.08
CA ALA A 157 -7.73 -16.37 -6.01
C ALA A 157 -7.82 -14.94 -6.58
N VAL A 158 -8.45 -14.04 -5.82
CA VAL A 158 -8.52 -12.61 -6.12
C VAL A 158 -8.20 -11.83 -4.86
N SER A 159 -7.24 -10.96 -4.92
CA SER A 159 -6.94 -9.99 -3.87
C SER A 159 -7.55 -8.64 -4.19
N ILE A 160 -8.13 -7.99 -3.19
CA ILE A 160 -8.76 -6.68 -3.27
C ILE A 160 -8.12 -5.80 -2.21
N ARG A 161 -7.51 -4.70 -2.62
CA ARG A 161 -6.97 -3.68 -1.73
C ARG A 161 -7.87 -2.44 -1.84
N LEU A 162 -8.41 -2.01 -0.72
CA LEU A 162 -9.20 -0.79 -0.60
C LEU A 162 -8.33 0.26 0.10
N ASP A 163 -7.85 1.20 -0.67
CA ASP A 163 -7.03 2.31 -0.16
C ASP A 163 -7.96 3.49 0.13
N ILE A 164 -8.21 3.74 1.39
CA ILE A 164 -9.08 4.82 1.87
C ILE A 164 -8.20 6.06 2.08
N ASP A 165 -8.26 6.98 1.14
CA ASP A 165 -7.55 8.26 1.24
C ASP A 165 -8.15 9.12 2.36
N ALA A 166 -7.57 9.01 3.56
CA ALA A 166 -8.05 9.75 4.72
C ALA A 166 -7.90 11.26 4.54
N ASN A 167 -6.86 11.73 3.85
CA ASN A 167 -6.60 13.13 3.60
C ASN A 167 -7.72 13.75 2.75
N LYS A 168 -8.05 13.13 1.61
CA LYS A 168 -9.14 13.58 0.74
C LYS A 168 -10.53 13.29 1.33
N ALA A 169 -10.67 12.23 2.11
CA ALA A 169 -11.94 11.84 2.71
C ALA A 169 -12.38 12.78 3.85
N LEU A 170 -11.42 13.36 4.54
CA LEU A 170 -11.63 14.32 5.63
C LEU A 170 -11.44 15.76 5.18
N ASP A 171 -11.08 16.02 3.94
CA ASP A 171 -11.05 17.35 3.34
C ASP A 171 -12.47 17.92 3.30
N LEU A 172 -12.75 18.59 4.30
CA LEU A 172 -13.98 18.82 4.98
C LEU A 172 -14.64 20.02 4.38
N HIS A 173 -15.64 19.73 3.67
CA HIS A 173 -16.69 20.72 3.55
C HIS A 173 -17.39 20.81 4.91
N VAL A 174 -16.92 21.73 5.76
CA VAL A 174 -17.77 22.26 6.81
C VAL A 174 -19.03 22.73 6.10
N ALA A 175 -20.11 21.95 6.21
CA ALA A 175 -21.35 22.21 5.50
C ALA A 175 -21.96 23.53 5.99
N GLY A 176 -21.63 24.64 5.35
CA GLY A 176 -22.12 25.97 5.64
C GLY A 176 -21.88 26.38 7.11
N ASN A 177 -22.72 27.30 7.64
CA ASN A 177 -22.65 27.78 9.05
C ASN A 177 -22.95 26.71 10.12
N SER A 178 -23.06 25.41 9.77
CA SER A 178 -23.45 24.37 10.73
C SER A 178 -22.30 23.76 11.51
N GLY A 179 -21.04 24.00 11.10
CA GLY A 179 -19.86 23.40 11.74
C GLY A 179 -19.79 21.86 11.67
N LYS A 180 -20.62 21.24 10.82
CA LYS A 180 -20.66 19.77 10.71
C LYS A 180 -19.68 19.31 9.63
N CYS A 181 -18.85 18.38 10.03
CA CYS A 181 -17.95 17.68 9.12
C CYS A 181 -18.70 16.61 8.31
N ILE A 182 -18.38 16.50 7.03
CA ILE A 182 -18.95 15.47 6.15
C ILE A 182 -17.81 14.61 5.64
N PHE A 183 -17.85 13.33 5.93
CA PHE A 183 -16.93 12.36 5.35
C PHE A 183 -17.36 12.00 3.93
N ARG A 184 -16.50 12.26 2.97
CA ARG A 184 -16.67 11.84 1.57
C ARG A 184 -15.48 10.96 1.21
N PRO A 185 -15.56 9.65 1.43
CA PRO A 185 -14.42 8.78 1.20
C PRO A 185 -14.03 8.79 -0.28
N VAL A 186 -12.77 9.07 -0.54
CA VAL A 186 -12.10 8.70 -1.78
C VAL A 186 -11.45 7.36 -1.51
N ILE A 187 -11.81 6.32 -2.26
CA ILE A 187 -11.33 4.96 -2.07
C ILE A 187 -10.81 4.44 -3.40
N PHE A 188 -9.52 4.16 -3.45
CA PHE A 188 -8.90 3.49 -4.59
C PHE A 188 -9.07 1.98 -4.44
N VAL A 189 -9.26 1.30 -5.55
CA VAL A 189 -9.48 -0.15 -5.57
C VAL A 189 -8.47 -0.81 -6.47
N ASP A 190 -7.59 -1.62 -5.88
CA ASP A 190 -6.66 -2.45 -6.60
C ASP A 190 -7.14 -3.90 -6.60
N ILE A 191 -7.15 -4.52 -7.77
CA ILE A 191 -7.58 -5.91 -7.96
C ILE A 191 -6.41 -6.72 -8.51
N GLY A 192 -6.07 -7.82 -7.82
CA GLY A 192 -5.10 -8.82 -8.28
C GLY A 192 -5.78 -10.16 -8.56
N GLU A 193 -5.95 -10.52 -9.83
CA GLU A 193 -6.46 -11.84 -10.23
C GLU A 193 -5.31 -12.86 -10.29
N GLY A 194 -5.22 -13.75 -9.30
CA GLY A 194 -4.12 -14.73 -9.20
C GLY A 194 -2.76 -14.09 -8.90
N VAL A 195 -2.75 -12.87 -8.41
CA VAL A 195 -1.55 -12.15 -7.96
C VAL A 195 -1.93 -11.40 -6.69
N PRO A 196 -1.14 -11.45 -5.61
CA PRO A 196 -1.39 -10.60 -4.46
C PRO A 196 -1.14 -9.15 -4.85
N VAL A 197 -2.07 -8.26 -4.50
CA VAL A 197 -1.87 -6.80 -4.66
C VAL A 197 -0.96 -6.22 -3.59
N GLN A 198 -0.79 -6.97 -2.50
CA GLN A 198 0.11 -6.58 -1.41
C GLN A 198 1.52 -7.04 -1.73
N LYS A 199 2.42 -6.10 -1.83
CA LYS A 199 3.85 -6.37 -2.04
C LYS A 199 4.62 -6.56 -0.74
N CYS A 200 4.15 -5.92 0.34
CA CYS A 200 4.82 -5.89 1.63
C CYS A 200 4.47 -7.07 2.51
N PRO A 201 5.38 -7.50 3.39
CA PRO A 201 5.07 -8.44 4.45
C PRO A 201 4.00 -7.89 5.37
N GLN A 202 3.09 -8.75 5.78
CA GLN A 202 2.02 -8.43 6.72
C GLN A 202 2.26 -9.10 8.06
N VAL A 203 1.65 -8.53 9.09
CA VAL A 203 1.60 -9.14 10.42
C VAL A 203 0.16 -9.55 10.68
N ILE A 204 -0.07 -10.84 10.88
CA ILE A 204 -1.36 -11.39 11.28
C ILE A 204 -1.24 -12.03 12.65
N ALA A 205 -2.24 -11.81 13.52
CA ALA A 205 -2.24 -12.34 14.88
C ALA A 205 -3.44 -13.25 15.12
N GLY A 206 -3.24 -14.29 15.91
CA GLY A 206 -4.31 -15.23 16.23
C GLY A 206 -3.84 -16.42 17.06
N THR A 207 -4.67 -17.44 17.10
CA THR A 207 -4.42 -18.70 17.82
C THR A 207 -4.22 -19.83 16.82
N ILE A 208 -3.20 -20.65 17.00
CA ILE A 208 -2.98 -21.86 16.19
C ILE A 208 -4.05 -22.90 16.56
N THR A 209 -4.84 -23.34 15.57
CA THR A 209 -5.93 -24.31 15.79
C THR A 209 -5.61 -25.70 15.24
N ASP A 210 -4.69 -25.80 14.29
CA ASP A 210 -4.23 -27.07 13.70
C ASP A 210 -2.80 -26.90 13.19
N ILE A 211 -1.99 -27.97 13.24
CA ILE A 211 -0.60 -28.00 12.73
C ILE A 211 -0.41 -29.25 11.89
N THR A 212 0.11 -29.08 10.69
CA THR A 212 0.50 -30.16 9.80
C THR A 212 2.02 -30.37 9.88
N TYR A 213 2.43 -31.62 10.04
CA TYR A 213 3.83 -31.99 10.15
C TYR A 213 4.28 -32.79 8.91
N ASP A 214 5.54 -32.62 8.55
CA ASP A 214 6.19 -33.47 7.54
C ASP A 214 6.54 -34.86 8.09
N LYS A 215 7.19 -35.70 7.25
CA LYS A 215 7.59 -37.04 7.63
C LYS A 215 8.71 -37.08 8.70
N SER A 216 9.42 -35.98 8.90
CA SER A 216 10.47 -35.84 9.91
C SER A 216 9.93 -35.31 11.25
N GLY A 217 8.66 -34.92 11.29
CA GLY A 217 8.02 -34.36 12.47
C GLY A 217 8.19 -32.82 12.58
N GLN A 218 8.64 -32.17 11.52
CA GLN A 218 8.74 -30.71 11.49
C GLN A 218 7.40 -30.11 11.02
N PRO A 219 6.92 -29.03 11.64
CA PRO A 219 5.72 -28.34 11.19
C PRO A 219 5.98 -27.68 9.84
N VAL A 220 5.05 -27.85 8.90
CA VAL A 220 5.11 -27.27 7.55
C VAL A 220 4.00 -26.28 7.28
N ASP A 221 2.85 -26.48 7.91
CA ASP A 221 1.68 -25.64 7.80
C ASP A 221 0.94 -25.57 9.13
N PHE A 222 0.23 -24.48 9.37
CA PHE A 222 -0.76 -24.42 10.43
C PHE A 222 -1.98 -23.57 10.04
N VAL A 223 -3.08 -23.76 10.77
CA VAL A 223 -4.28 -22.94 10.65
C VAL A 223 -4.28 -21.92 11.77
N LEU A 224 -4.32 -20.64 11.41
CA LEU A 224 -4.40 -19.51 12.33
C LEU A 224 -5.85 -18.99 12.39
N GLU A 225 -6.50 -19.11 13.55
CA GLU A 225 -7.75 -18.41 13.83
C GLU A 225 -7.42 -16.97 14.26
N ARG A 226 -7.79 -16.00 13.41
CA ARG A 226 -7.36 -14.60 13.62
C ARG A 226 -8.07 -13.94 14.78
N ARG A 227 -7.30 -13.18 15.57
CA ARG A 227 -7.78 -12.41 16.71
C ARG A 227 -8.81 -11.36 16.26
N GLY A 228 -10.00 -11.38 16.86
CA GLY A 228 -11.06 -10.39 16.65
C GLY A 228 -11.91 -10.54 15.39
N ASN A 229 -11.58 -11.42 14.46
CA ASN A 229 -12.35 -11.63 13.22
C ASN A 229 -13.00 -13.01 13.15
N GLY A 230 -12.50 -13.99 13.93
CA GLY A 230 -13.00 -15.39 13.93
C GLY A 230 -12.87 -16.08 12.57
N ASP A 231 -12.05 -15.57 11.67
CA ASP A 231 -11.72 -16.22 10.41
C ASP A 231 -10.39 -16.95 10.53
N SER A 232 -10.22 -17.97 9.69
CA SER A 232 -9.02 -18.78 9.68
C SER A 232 -8.19 -18.46 8.45
N VAL A 233 -6.87 -18.43 8.61
CA VAL A 233 -5.90 -18.29 7.54
C VAL A 233 -4.99 -19.50 7.54
N ASN A 234 -4.78 -20.11 6.35
CA ASN A 234 -3.79 -21.15 6.19
C ASN A 234 -2.41 -20.51 6.09
N VAL A 235 -1.53 -20.89 6.98
CA VAL A 235 -0.16 -20.39 7.07
C VAL A 235 0.80 -21.51 6.70
N ASN A 236 1.59 -21.30 5.67
CA ASN A 236 2.69 -22.18 5.27
C ASN A 236 3.98 -21.65 5.89
N LEU A 237 4.76 -22.52 6.50
CA LEU A 237 6.05 -22.17 7.10
C LEU A 237 7.14 -22.20 6.04
N ALA A 238 7.90 -21.13 5.89
CA ALA A 238 9.10 -21.13 5.08
C ALA A 238 10.12 -22.13 5.65
N LYS A 239 10.98 -22.67 4.81
CA LYS A 239 11.98 -23.66 5.22
C LYS A 239 12.94 -23.11 6.30
N ASP A 240 13.17 -21.82 6.26
CA ASP A 240 14.03 -21.02 7.14
C ASP A 240 13.22 -20.13 8.07
N VAL A 241 11.98 -20.52 8.38
CA VAL A 241 11.11 -19.77 9.27
C VAL A 241 11.79 -19.55 10.63
N VAL A 242 11.75 -18.33 11.10
CA VAL A 242 12.22 -17.97 12.44
C VAL A 242 11.06 -18.10 13.43
N VAL A 243 11.24 -18.86 14.50
CA VAL A 243 10.29 -18.95 15.61
C VAL A 243 10.89 -18.32 16.85
N PHE A 244 10.12 -17.47 17.52
CA PHE A 244 10.58 -16.68 18.64
C PHE A 244 9.60 -16.69 19.81
N ASP A 245 10.10 -17.04 21.01
CA ASP A 245 9.36 -17.02 22.27
C ASP A 245 10.18 -16.32 23.38
N GLY A 246 10.57 -15.05 23.13
CA GLY A 246 11.53 -14.33 23.98
C GLY A 246 12.98 -14.72 23.71
N ASP A 247 13.22 -15.88 23.11
CA ASP A 247 14.46 -16.33 22.48
C ASP A 247 14.14 -17.06 21.17
N PHE A 248 15.14 -17.32 20.33
CA PHE A 248 14.94 -18.07 19.09
C PHE A 248 14.84 -19.56 19.44
N VAL A 249 13.74 -20.19 18.99
CA VAL A 249 13.39 -21.57 19.30
C VAL A 249 13.21 -22.41 18.03
N ASP A 250 13.19 -23.73 18.16
CA ASP A 250 12.98 -24.62 17.04
C ASP A 250 11.51 -24.55 16.60
N PRO A 251 11.20 -24.56 15.27
CA PRO A 251 9.83 -24.58 14.79
C PRO A 251 8.96 -25.71 15.37
N SER A 252 9.56 -26.84 15.78
CA SER A 252 8.85 -27.94 16.45
C SER A 252 8.30 -27.59 17.84
N ASP A 253 8.68 -26.46 18.40
CA ASP A 253 8.14 -25.99 19.67
C ASP A 253 6.74 -25.36 19.53
N LEU A 254 6.29 -25.05 18.30
CA LEU A 254 4.94 -24.56 18.03
C LEU A 254 3.87 -25.57 18.44
N LYS A 255 2.82 -25.10 19.11
CA LYS A 255 1.73 -25.94 19.61
C LYS A 255 0.36 -25.42 19.18
N VAL A 256 -0.57 -26.34 19.00
CA VAL A 256 -1.99 -25.99 18.93
C VAL A 256 -2.35 -25.27 20.23
N THR A 257 -3.11 -24.18 20.14
CA THR A 257 -3.50 -23.22 21.17
C THR A 257 -2.48 -22.11 21.46
N ASP A 258 -1.29 -22.11 20.83
CA ASP A 258 -0.39 -20.96 20.95
C ASP A 258 -1.05 -19.71 20.34
N GLU A 259 -1.00 -18.62 21.07
CA GLU A 259 -1.27 -17.31 20.53
C GLU A 259 -0.02 -16.80 19.84
N VAL A 260 -0.12 -16.43 18.59
CA VAL A 260 1.04 -16.03 17.79
C VAL A 260 0.78 -14.77 16.98
N GLN A 261 1.87 -14.07 16.68
CA GLN A 261 1.94 -13.10 15.60
C GLN A 261 2.84 -13.65 14.50
N VAL A 262 2.36 -13.55 13.26
CA VAL A 262 3.01 -14.15 12.11
C VAL A 262 3.35 -13.06 11.10
N VAL A 263 4.61 -12.93 10.76
CA VAL A 263 5.11 -12.05 9.70
C VAL A 263 5.27 -12.86 8.42
N GLY A 264 4.73 -12.38 7.31
CA GLY A 264 4.82 -13.11 6.04
C GLY A 264 4.10 -12.41 4.89
N LYS A 265 3.98 -13.12 3.77
CA LYS A 265 3.34 -12.64 2.55
C LYS A 265 2.34 -13.67 2.01
N PHE A 266 1.29 -13.19 1.33
CA PHE A 266 0.42 -14.07 0.55
C PHE A 266 1.05 -14.43 -0.79
N ASP A 267 0.87 -15.69 -1.20
CA ASP A 267 1.16 -16.12 -2.56
C ASP A 267 -0.03 -15.89 -3.52
N GLU A 268 0.14 -16.29 -4.78
CA GLU A 268 -0.87 -16.18 -5.84
C GLU A 268 -2.16 -16.98 -5.57
N LYS A 269 -2.12 -17.90 -4.60
CA LYS A 269 -3.28 -18.72 -4.17
C LYS A 269 -3.90 -18.20 -2.88
N LEU A 270 -3.40 -17.09 -2.36
CA LEU A 270 -3.76 -16.51 -1.06
C LEU A 270 -3.47 -17.49 0.12
N VAL A 271 -2.39 -18.24 0.02
CA VAL A 271 -1.76 -18.93 1.14
C VAL A 271 -0.76 -17.97 1.77
N PHE A 272 -0.79 -17.84 3.09
CA PHE A 272 0.12 -16.98 3.81
C PHE A 272 1.44 -17.70 4.10
N HIS A 273 2.55 -17.23 3.55
CA HIS A 273 3.89 -17.78 3.77
C HIS A 273 4.57 -17.02 4.89
N ALA A 274 4.72 -17.67 6.04
CA ALA A 274 5.36 -17.11 7.20
C ALA A 274 6.88 -17.14 7.08
N SER A 275 7.53 -16.00 7.24
CA SER A 275 8.97 -15.89 7.46
C SER A 275 9.33 -15.90 8.95
N THR A 276 8.42 -15.39 9.80
CA THR A 276 8.63 -15.31 11.24
C THR A 276 7.34 -15.62 11.99
N VAL A 277 7.44 -16.39 13.06
CA VAL A 277 6.34 -16.70 13.99
C VAL A 277 6.77 -16.31 15.39
N VAL A 278 6.02 -15.44 16.04
CA VAL A 278 6.29 -15.01 17.43
C VAL A 278 5.21 -15.59 18.33
N ILE A 279 5.61 -16.36 19.34
CA ILE A 279 4.69 -16.95 20.32
C ILE A 279 4.39 -15.92 21.41
N GLY A 280 3.11 -15.71 21.70
CA GLY A 280 2.62 -14.76 22.69
C GLY A 280 2.60 -13.31 22.24
N ASP A 281 2.46 -12.39 23.19
CA ASP A 281 2.40 -10.97 22.87
C ASP A 281 3.75 -10.39 22.51
N VAL A 282 3.75 -9.49 21.53
CA VAL A 282 4.91 -8.74 21.08
C VAL A 282 4.60 -7.26 21.04
N PHE A 283 5.63 -6.46 21.18
CA PHE A 283 5.57 -5.03 20.89
C PHE A 283 5.76 -4.81 19.39
N SER A 284 4.91 -3.98 18.83
CA SER A 284 5.03 -3.50 17.45
C SER A 284 4.97 -1.98 17.50
N MET A 285 6.10 -1.31 17.32
CA MET A 285 6.27 0.12 17.55
C MET A 285 6.81 0.78 16.30
N ARG A 286 6.33 1.98 16.03
CA ARG A 286 6.89 2.88 15.00
C ARG A 286 7.69 3.98 15.69
N GLY A 287 8.76 4.43 15.07
CA GLY A 287 9.59 5.47 15.63
C GLY A 287 10.81 5.78 14.77
N ASP A 288 11.69 6.59 15.33
CA ASP A 288 12.89 7.03 14.66
C ASP A 288 14.11 6.23 15.13
N VAL A 289 14.97 5.88 14.18
CA VAL A 289 16.30 5.30 14.42
C VAL A 289 17.25 6.43 14.78
N GLU A 290 17.70 6.47 16.01
CA GLU A 290 18.57 7.54 16.53
C GLU A 290 20.06 7.33 16.21
N THR A 291 20.48 6.05 16.19
CA THR A 291 21.87 5.70 15.91
C THR A 291 21.96 4.61 14.86
N ALA A 292 23.04 4.62 14.08
CA ALA A 292 23.38 3.47 13.25
C ALA A 292 23.68 2.24 14.13
N VAL A 293 23.46 1.03 13.59
CA VAL A 293 23.74 -0.21 14.32
C VAL A 293 25.19 -0.28 14.76
N GLN A 294 25.38 -0.65 16.03
CA GLN A 294 26.67 -0.99 16.60
C GLN A 294 26.68 -2.47 16.97
N PHE A 295 27.65 -3.22 16.48
CA PHE A 295 27.79 -4.63 16.86
C PHE A 295 28.34 -4.77 18.29
N VAL A 296 27.66 -5.59 19.08
CA VAL A 296 28.00 -5.82 20.50
C VAL A 296 28.84 -7.06 20.70
N ASP A 297 28.98 -7.90 19.66
CA ASP A 297 29.78 -9.11 19.66
C ASP A 297 30.89 -9.06 18.60
N ALA A 298 32.02 -9.77 18.89
CA ALA A 298 33.18 -9.80 18.00
C ALA A 298 32.91 -10.54 16.66
N ALA A 299 31.87 -11.39 16.61
CA ALA A 299 31.47 -12.11 15.42
C ALA A 299 30.56 -11.25 14.50
N MET A 300 30.14 -10.07 14.94
CA MET A 300 29.24 -9.17 14.25
C MET A 300 27.87 -9.84 13.91
N THR A 301 27.37 -10.68 14.82
CA THR A 301 26.12 -11.39 14.68
C THR A 301 24.97 -10.66 15.36
N VAL A 302 25.26 -9.89 16.42
CA VAL A 302 24.28 -9.13 17.20
C VAL A 302 24.61 -7.65 17.13
N GLY A 303 23.71 -6.89 16.56
CA GLY A 303 23.77 -5.43 16.51
C GLY A 303 22.75 -4.79 17.43
N GLN A 304 23.01 -3.55 17.86
CA GLN A 304 22.07 -2.72 18.62
C GLN A 304 22.02 -1.31 18.05
N PHE A 305 20.84 -0.68 18.12
CA PHE A 305 20.64 0.73 17.81
C PHE A 305 19.65 1.38 18.77
N GLU A 306 19.78 2.68 19.01
CA GLU A 306 18.81 3.45 19.77
C GLU A 306 17.60 3.78 18.90
N PHE A 307 16.42 3.64 19.48
CA PHE A 307 15.13 3.85 18.82
C PHE A 307 14.21 4.68 19.71
N THR A 308 13.56 5.70 19.14
CA THR A 308 12.59 6.54 19.84
C THR A 308 11.21 6.29 19.27
N PRO A 309 10.30 5.59 19.99
CA PRO A 309 8.92 5.39 19.56
C PRO A 309 8.19 6.71 19.38
N PHE A 310 7.27 6.76 18.41
CA PHE A 310 6.40 7.92 18.20
C PHE A 310 5.44 8.12 19.36
N SER A 311 4.92 9.34 19.49
CA SER A 311 3.89 9.65 20.48
C SER A 311 2.63 8.81 20.22
N GLY A 312 2.12 8.15 21.27
CA GLY A 312 0.94 7.28 21.20
C GLY A 312 1.26 5.79 21.06
N GLU A 313 2.52 5.41 20.87
CA GLU A 313 2.94 4.00 20.97
C GLU A 313 2.88 3.52 22.43
N GLU A 314 2.79 2.19 22.63
CA GLU A 314 2.67 1.58 23.98
C GLU A 314 3.83 1.93 24.90
N ILE A 315 5.00 2.22 24.32
CA ILE A 315 6.22 2.53 25.02
C ILE A 315 6.61 3.98 24.76
N SER A 316 6.95 4.68 25.81
CA SER A 316 7.46 6.06 25.74
C SER A 316 8.93 6.11 26.14
N GLY A 317 9.70 6.93 25.43
CA GLY A 317 11.13 7.11 25.66
C GLY A 317 12.00 6.19 24.82
N LYS A 318 13.31 6.40 24.87
CA LYS A 318 14.28 5.67 24.07
C LYS A 318 14.38 4.19 24.47
N VAL A 319 14.51 3.33 23.47
CA VAL A 319 14.65 1.89 23.60
C VAL A 319 15.89 1.45 22.83
N ASP A 320 16.67 0.52 23.38
CA ASP A 320 17.74 -0.14 22.66
C ASP A 320 17.17 -1.34 21.90
N VAL A 321 17.26 -1.34 20.58
CA VAL A 321 16.78 -2.44 19.74
C VAL A 321 17.93 -3.35 19.37
N GLU A 322 17.79 -4.62 19.72
CA GLU A 322 18.71 -5.69 19.36
C GLU A 322 18.26 -6.36 18.06
N VAL A 323 19.17 -6.48 17.09
CA VAL A 323 18.98 -7.15 15.80
C VAL A 323 19.98 -8.28 15.63
N TRP A 324 19.52 -9.41 15.12
CA TRP A 324 20.34 -10.60 14.92
C TRP A 324 20.48 -10.89 13.43
N ARG A 325 21.71 -10.94 12.92
CA ARG A 325 22.03 -11.03 11.48
C ARG A 325 21.26 -12.14 10.75
N ASP A 326 21.13 -13.30 11.37
CA ASP A 326 20.52 -14.47 10.73
C ASP A 326 19.04 -14.68 11.11
N ASN A 327 18.52 -13.93 12.09
CA ASN A 327 17.23 -14.23 12.72
C ASN A 327 16.26 -13.03 12.72
N THR A 328 16.76 -11.80 12.62
CA THR A 328 15.91 -10.61 12.47
C THR A 328 15.70 -10.32 11.00
N SER A 329 14.44 -10.33 10.55
CA SER A 329 14.09 -9.88 9.19
C SER A 329 14.19 -8.35 9.13
N ILE A 330 15.09 -7.81 8.33
CA ILE A 330 15.28 -6.37 8.16
C ILE A 330 14.94 -6.04 6.72
N LEU A 331 13.90 -5.24 6.53
CA LEU A 331 13.37 -4.91 5.22
C LEU A 331 13.25 -3.39 5.05
N ILE A 332 13.61 -2.89 3.88
CA ILE A 332 13.31 -1.53 3.46
C ILE A 332 12.33 -1.57 2.28
N GLY A 333 11.33 -0.69 2.31
CA GLY A 333 10.20 -0.85 1.40
C GLY A 333 9.49 -2.18 1.68
N CYS A 334 9.19 -2.94 0.61
CA CYS A 334 8.46 -4.21 0.74
C CYS A 334 9.27 -5.45 0.42
N ASP A 335 10.38 -5.30 -0.31
CA ASP A 335 11.05 -6.41 -0.99
C ASP A 335 12.56 -6.45 -0.81
N ILE A 336 13.16 -5.38 -0.31
CA ILE A 336 14.62 -5.29 -0.18
C ILE A 336 15.00 -5.74 1.22
N GLU A 337 15.63 -6.92 1.28
CA GLU A 337 16.22 -7.42 2.51
C GLU A 337 17.58 -6.75 2.77
N LEU A 338 17.78 -6.27 3.98
CA LEU A 338 18.95 -5.54 4.41
C LEU A 338 19.72 -6.32 5.48
N ALA A 339 21.01 -6.00 5.61
CA ALA A 339 21.82 -6.46 6.72
C ALA A 339 21.70 -5.45 7.90
N PRO A 340 22.03 -5.87 9.15
CA PRO A 340 21.99 -4.97 10.29
C PRO A 340 22.79 -3.67 10.11
N GLU A 341 23.92 -3.71 9.42
CA GLU A 341 24.78 -2.54 9.14
C GLU A 341 24.16 -1.51 8.22
N ASP A 342 23.08 -1.86 7.52
CA ASP A 342 22.34 -0.94 6.63
C ASP A 342 21.36 -0.04 7.40
N ILE A 343 21.09 -0.35 8.68
CA ILE A 343 20.27 0.51 9.55
C ILE A 343 21.05 1.76 9.92
N GLN A 344 20.57 2.91 9.50
CA GLN A 344 21.22 4.21 9.69
C GLN A 344 20.39 5.15 10.56
N ALA A 345 21.06 6.05 11.25
CA ALA A 345 20.40 7.13 12.00
C ALA A 345 19.56 8.02 11.07
N GLY A 346 18.39 8.42 11.54
CA GLY A 346 17.44 9.26 10.80
C GLY A 346 16.50 8.47 9.88
N MET A 347 16.61 7.14 9.83
CA MET A 347 15.57 6.29 9.25
C MET A 347 14.37 6.21 10.20
N THR A 348 13.20 6.01 9.64
CA THR A 348 12.00 5.64 10.40
C THR A 348 11.83 4.13 10.32
N ALA A 349 11.45 3.50 11.44
CA ALA A 349 11.28 2.06 11.49
C ALA A 349 9.96 1.67 12.18
N ARG A 350 9.45 0.49 11.79
CA ARG A 350 8.54 -0.29 12.60
C ARG A 350 9.30 -1.49 13.13
N VAL A 351 9.40 -1.60 14.44
CA VAL A 351 10.13 -2.68 15.13
C VAL A 351 9.13 -3.63 15.76
N ILE A 352 9.31 -4.93 15.54
CA ILE A 352 8.53 -6.00 16.15
C ILE A 352 9.46 -6.86 16.99
N GLY A 353 9.14 -7.03 18.28
CA GLY A 353 9.99 -7.78 19.19
C GLY A 353 9.45 -7.90 20.61
N LYS A 354 10.26 -8.48 21.49
CA LYS A 354 9.99 -8.60 22.92
C LYS A 354 11.15 -8.04 23.74
N TYR A 355 10.85 -7.52 24.91
CA TYR A 355 11.91 -7.18 25.87
C TYR A 355 12.65 -8.44 26.35
N ILE A 356 13.97 -8.34 26.47
CA ILE A 356 14.81 -9.44 26.97
C ILE A 356 14.45 -9.79 28.41
N ALA A 357 14.07 -8.78 29.20
CA ALA A 357 13.56 -8.94 30.58
C ALA A 357 12.64 -7.76 30.92
N GLU A 358 11.71 -7.95 31.85
CA GLU A 358 10.74 -6.92 32.28
C GLU A 358 11.39 -5.60 32.74
N THR A 359 12.64 -5.65 33.23
CA THR A 359 13.39 -4.47 33.67
C THR A 359 14.43 -3.98 32.67
N SER A 360 14.51 -4.63 31.53
CA SER A 360 15.48 -4.28 30.48
C SER A 360 14.91 -3.18 29.59
N ASN A 361 15.78 -2.25 29.15
CA ASN A 361 15.42 -1.29 28.09
C ASN A 361 15.79 -1.85 26.69
N VAL A 362 16.14 -3.12 26.60
CA VAL A 362 16.57 -3.76 25.35
C VAL A 362 15.44 -4.61 24.80
N LEU A 363 14.98 -4.24 23.61
CA LEU A 363 13.99 -4.97 22.83
C LEU A 363 14.70 -5.87 21.82
N ARG A 364 14.57 -7.18 21.94
CA ARG A 364 15.05 -8.12 20.93
C ARG A 364 14.07 -8.18 19.79
N SER A 365 14.49 -7.73 18.62
CA SER A 365 13.63 -7.66 17.44
C SER A 365 13.65 -8.95 16.63
N VAL A 366 12.51 -9.29 16.06
CA VAL A 366 12.33 -10.37 15.09
C VAL A 366 12.11 -9.82 13.68
N ALA A 367 11.60 -8.59 13.58
CA ALA A 367 11.46 -7.89 12.31
C ALA A 367 11.65 -6.38 12.51
N VAL A 368 12.31 -5.77 11.54
CA VAL A 368 12.50 -4.32 11.43
C VAL A 368 12.12 -3.91 10.02
N PHE A 369 11.05 -3.16 9.89
CA PHE A 369 10.62 -2.58 8.62
C PHE A 369 11.08 -1.14 8.58
N LEU A 370 12.07 -0.87 7.76
CA LEU A 370 12.66 0.45 7.59
C LEU A 370 11.95 1.22 6.49
N LYS A 371 11.84 2.51 6.68
CA LYS A 371 11.57 3.45 5.62
C LYS A 371 12.85 4.16 5.25
N PRO A 372 13.04 4.47 3.96
CA PRO A 372 14.09 5.37 3.55
C PRO A 372 14.00 6.69 4.33
N ARG A 373 15.13 7.34 4.50
CA ARG A 373 15.15 8.69 5.05
C ARG A 373 14.35 9.61 4.13
N GLU A 374 13.44 10.36 4.71
CA GLU A 374 12.63 11.34 3.99
C GLU A 374 13.03 12.77 4.37
N ILE A 375 12.96 13.67 3.42
CA ILE A 375 13.09 15.10 3.60
C ILE A 375 11.77 15.72 3.12
N SER A 376 11.07 16.41 4.01
CA SER A 376 9.89 17.18 3.65
C SER A 376 10.18 18.65 3.86
N GLY A 377 9.77 19.48 2.92
CA GLY A 377 10.00 20.92 3.02
C GLY A 377 9.55 21.65 1.76
N ASN A 378 9.78 22.96 1.75
CA ASN A 378 9.48 23.79 0.60
C ASN A 378 10.58 23.64 -0.45
N LEU A 379 10.18 23.44 -1.69
CA LEU A 379 11.08 23.54 -2.83
C LEU A 379 11.49 25.02 -3.00
N LEU A 380 12.75 25.32 -2.77
CA LEU A 380 13.27 26.70 -2.91
C LEU A 380 13.76 26.97 -4.33
N SER A 381 14.30 25.98 -5.00
CA SER A 381 14.71 26.05 -6.39
C SER A 381 14.99 24.68 -6.97
N TRP A 382 14.97 24.57 -8.27
CA TRP A 382 15.44 23.37 -8.97
C TRP A 382 16.02 23.70 -10.35
N TYR A 383 16.91 22.86 -10.85
CA TYR A 383 17.46 22.96 -12.20
C TYR A 383 17.95 21.61 -12.72
N ALA A 384 17.89 21.40 -14.04
CA ALA A 384 18.45 20.21 -14.66
C ALA A 384 19.97 20.38 -14.87
N THR A 385 20.74 19.32 -14.67
CA THR A 385 22.16 19.30 -15.01
C THR A 385 22.35 19.40 -16.53
N ALA A 386 23.49 19.95 -16.96
CA ALA A 386 23.76 20.18 -18.38
C ALA A 386 23.76 18.89 -19.23
N ASP A 387 24.03 17.74 -18.63
CA ASP A 387 23.99 16.42 -19.25
C ASP A 387 22.58 15.78 -19.20
N GLY A 388 21.63 16.39 -18.50
CA GLY A 388 20.27 15.91 -18.32
C GLY A 388 20.14 14.64 -17.48
N ASN A 389 21.20 14.24 -16.74
CA ASN A 389 21.19 13.01 -15.94
C ASN A 389 20.56 13.21 -14.57
N TYR A 390 20.50 14.45 -14.08
CA TYR A 390 19.93 14.79 -12.78
C TYR A 390 19.11 16.08 -12.85
N ILE A 391 18.12 16.15 -11.97
CA ILE A 391 17.57 17.41 -11.46
C ILE A 391 18.19 17.63 -10.09
N ILE A 392 18.68 18.83 -9.84
CA ILE A 392 19.17 19.24 -8.53
C ILE A 392 18.09 20.12 -7.90
N MET A 393 17.62 19.72 -6.72
CA MET A 393 16.58 20.41 -5.97
C MET A 393 17.17 20.95 -4.68
N ASP A 394 16.72 22.13 -4.29
CA ASP A 394 16.97 22.71 -2.98
C ASP A 394 15.66 22.65 -2.18
N VAL A 395 15.61 21.80 -1.17
CA VAL A 395 14.45 21.62 -0.30
C VAL A 395 14.81 22.16 1.08
N ASP A 396 14.29 23.33 1.43
CA ASP A 396 14.59 24.07 2.68
C ASP A 396 16.09 24.17 2.99
N GLY A 397 16.94 24.42 1.98
CA GLY A 397 18.39 24.52 2.10
C GLY A 397 19.13 23.17 2.03
N ILE A 398 18.45 22.08 1.79
CA ILE A 398 19.04 20.75 1.59
C ILE A 398 19.10 20.45 0.11
N THR A 399 20.30 20.23 -0.42
CA THR A 399 20.50 19.90 -1.83
C THR A 399 20.30 18.40 -2.07
N VAL A 400 19.39 18.07 -2.98
CA VAL A 400 19.06 16.69 -3.36
C VAL A 400 19.23 16.51 -4.86
N TYR A 401 19.81 15.39 -5.27
CA TYR A 401 19.98 14.98 -6.66
C TYR A 401 18.89 13.97 -7.04
N VAL A 402 18.05 14.31 -8.01
CA VAL A 402 16.99 13.43 -8.53
C VAL A 402 17.50 12.80 -9.84
N PRO A 403 17.80 11.50 -9.87
CA PRO A 403 18.36 10.86 -11.04
C PRO A 403 17.34 10.70 -12.16
N ARG A 404 17.80 10.76 -13.39
CA ARG A 404 17.01 10.41 -14.56
C ARG A 404 16.80 8.89 -14.60
N LEU A 405 15.56 8.45 -14.79
CA LEU A 405 15.23 7.05 -14.99
C LEU A 405 15.62 6.60 -16.40
N THR A 406 16.05 5.35 -16.52
CA THR A 406 16.50 4.77 -17.80
C THR A 406 15.38 4.08 -18.58
N GLU A 407 14.18 3.97 -18.03
CA GLU A 407 13.06 3.26 -18.64
C GLU A 407 12.08 4.21 -19.32
N PRO A 408 11.62 3.89 -20.56
CA PRO A 408 10.86 4.80 -21.42
C PRO A 408 9.35 4.83 -21.16
N ASP A 409 8.83 4.14 -20.16
CA ASP A 409 7.39 3.92 -19.99
C ASP A 409 6.64 5.06 -19.25
N PHE A 410 7.27 6.23 -19.12
CA PHE A 410 6.61 7.40 -18.53
C PHE A 410 5.84 8.17 -19.61
N PRO A 411 4.55 8.47 -19.38
CA PRO A 411 3.65 9.04 -20.38
C PRO A 411 4.01 10.48 -20.83
N TYR A 412 4.95 11.16 -20.17
CA TYR A 412 5.26 12.57 -20.42
C TYR A 412 6.64 12.85 -20.98
N ASN A 413 7.36 11.87 -21.54
CA ASN A 413 8.79 12.03 -21.83
C ASN A 413 9.63 12.45 -20.62
N GLN A 414 9.10 12.33 -19.42
CA GLN A 414 9.79 12.65 -18.19
C GLN A 414 10.44 11.41 -17.63
N PHE A 415 11.73 11.54 -17.41
CA PHE A 415 12.58 10.45 -16.98
C PHE A 415 13.02 10.63 -15.51
N TYR A 416 12.24 11.36 -14.69
CA TYR A 416 12.58 11.59 -13.29
C TYR A 416 11.48 11.03 -12.38
N PRO A 417 11.84 10.43 -11.21
CA PRO A 417 10.89 9.83 -10.29
C PRO A 417 10.15 10.91 -9.47
N ILE A 418 9.33 11.71 -10.14
CA ILE A 418 8.55 12.80 -9.54
C ILE A 418 7.08 12.47 -9.68
N TYR A 419 6.38 12.42 -8.55
CA TYR A 419 4.99 11.97 -8.46
C TYR A 419 4.16 12.99 -7.67
N LEU A 420 2.87 13.05 -7.92
CA LEU A 420 1.94 13.55 -6.91
C LEU A 420 1.86 12.54 -5.77
N GLU A 421 1.55 13.00 -4.57
CA GLU A 421 1.63 12.18 -3.36
C GLU A 421 0.85 10.85 -3.45
N GLN A 422 -0.10 10.76 -4.37
CA GLN A 422 -0.96 9.59 -4.51
C GLN A 422 -1.14 9.07 -5.94
N ASP A 423 -0.73 9.83 -6.95
CA ASP A 423 -1.18 9.59 -8.31
C ASP A 423 -0.01 9.69 -9.30
N GLY A 424 0.61 8.70 -9.71
CA GLY A 424 1.47 8.60 -10.87
C GLY A 424 2.44 9.76 -11.20
N PRO A 425 3.31 9.61 -12.17
CA PRO A 425 4.30 10.63 -12.50
C PRO A 425 3.66 11.93 -12.98
N VAL A 426 4.23 13.05 -12.55
CA VAL A 426 3.75 14.39 -12.87
C VAL A 426 4.75 15.17 -13.73
N PRO A 427 4.26 16.12 -14.55
CA PRO A 427 5.10 16.99 -15.33
C PRO A 427 5.99 17.89 -14.45
N LEU A 428 7.19 18.23 -14.95
CA LEU A 428 8.09 19.17 -14.26
C LEU A 428 7.46 20.56 -14.06
N GLY A 429 6.46 20.92 -14.86
CA GLY A 429 5.68 22.14 -14.71
C GLY A 429 4.95 22.29 -13.37
N LEU A 430 4.84 21.19 -12.57
CA LEU A 430 4.31 21.23 -11.21
C LEU A 430 5.37 21.50 -10.13
N LEU A 431 6.64 21.59 -10.47
CA LEU A 431 7.70 21.95 -9.53
C LEU A 431 7.84 23.46 -9.41
N CYS A 432 6.99 24.07 -8.62
CA CYS A 432 7.07 25.51 -8.32
C CYS A 432 7.93 25.78 -7.10
N ASP A 433 8.63 26.90 -7.11
CA ASP A 433 9.21 27.47 -5.89
C ASP A 433 8.12 27.65 -4.83
N THR A 434 8.44 27.33 -3.59
CA THR A 434 7.51 27.32 -2.43
C THR A 434 6.54 26.15 -2.34
N ARG A 435 6.46 25.29 -3.35
CA ARG A 435 5.64 24.07 -3.25
C ARG A 435 6.24 23.09 -2.26
N GLN A 436 5.41 22.52 -1.43
CA GLN A 436 5.86 21.48 -0.51
C GLN A 436 6.15 20.18 -1.26
N VAL A 437 7.29 19.60 -0.98
CA VAL A 437 7.73 18.33 -1.54
C VAL A 437 8.18 17.41 -0.43
N ARG A 438 7.95 16.11 -0.64
CA ARG A 438 8.52 15.04 0.15
C ARG A 438 9.48 14.26 -0.73
N VAL A 439 10.72 14.16 -0.31
CA VAL A 439 11.77 13.47 -1.02
C VAL A 439 12.15 12.21 -0.27
N VAL A 440 11.95 11.06 -0.89
CA VAL A 440 12.43 9.77 -0.40
C VAL A 440 13.86 9.60 -0.89
N LEU A 441 14.81 9.44 0.02
CA LEU A 441 16.23 9.34 -0.33
C LEU A 441 16.63 7.89 -0.60
N ASP A 442 17.53 7.72 -1.56
CA ASP A 442 18.24 6.46 -1.76
C ASP A 442 19.00 6.09 -0.47
N PRO A 443 18.68 4.97 0.17
CA PRO A 443 19.28 4.57 1.45
C PRO A 443 20.79 4.34 1.36
N TYR A 444 21.33 4.12 0.16
CA TYR A 444 22.76 3.88 -0.08
C TYR A 444 23.54 5.12 -0.47
N ALA A 445 22.85 6.24 -0.78
CA ALA A 445 23.48 7.49 -1.20
C ALA A 445 23.51 8.51 -0.05
N SER A 446 24.65 8.65 0.60
CA SER A 446 24.82 9.57 1.74
C SER A 446 25.46 10.91 1.37
N ASN A 447 26.24 10.98 0.29
CA ASN A 447 26.85 12.23 -0.19
C ASN A 447 27.31 12.10 -1.66
N PRO A 448 26.67 12.75 -2.63
CA PRO A 448 25.50 13.62 -2.46
C PRO A 448 24.25 12.85 -2.05
N LEU A 449 23.26 13.54 -1.47
CA LEU A 449 21.95 12.98 -1.23
C LEU A 449 21.27 12.75 -2.58
N VAL A 450 20.81 11.53 -2.83
CA VAL A 450 20.12 11.15 -4.07
C VAL A 450 18.69 10.77 -3.72
N ALA A 451 17.73 11.29 -4.49
CA ALA A 451 16.33 10.89 -4.35
C ALA A 451 16.08 9.58 -5.08
N GLU A 452 15.39 8.66 -4.41
CA GLU A 452 14.74 7.53 -5.04
C GLU A 452 13.40 7.98 -5.63
N GLU A 453 12.72 8.88 -4.93
CA GLU A 453 11.40 9.40 -5.32
C GLU A 453 11.21 10.81 -4.77
N VAL A 454 10.52 11.65 -5.54
CA VAL A 454 10.05 12.97 -5.10
C VAL A 454 8.54 13.00 -5.19
N ARG A 455 7.88 13.34 -4.10
CA ARG A 455 6.44 13.54 -4.05
C ARG A 455 6.11 15.00 -3.89
N VAL A 456 5.36 15.54 -4.82
CA VAL A 456 4.82 16.88 -4.74
C VAL A 456 3.56 16.81 -3.89
N GLN A 457 3.57 17.52 -2.75
CA GLN A 457 2.39 17.60 -1.91
C GLN A 457 1.38 18.52 -2.59
N ALA A 458 0.16 18.01 -2.75
CA ALA A 458 -0.96 18.83 -3.15
C ALA A 458 -1.33 19.72 -1.95
N GLU A 459 -1.36 21.04 -2.15
CA GLU A 459 -2.14 21.89 -1.23
C GLU A 459 -3.59 21.38 -1.21
N PRO A 460 -4.40 21.67 -0.14
CA PRO A 460 -5.80 21.23 -0.10
C PRO A 460 -6.45 21.52 -1.45
N PRO A 461 -7.05 20.49 -2.10
CA PRO A 461 -7.47 20.62 -3.49
C PRO A 461 -8.50 21.72 -3.63
N GLU A 462 -8.14 22.79 -4.31
CA GLU A 462 -9.14 23.77 -4.74
C GLU A 462 -10.07 23.09 -5.74
N GLY A 463 -11.33 23.00 -5.38
CA GLY A 463 -12.37 22.53 -6.28
C GLY A 463 -12.75 23.64 -7.25
N ASN A 464 -12.41 23.46 -8.51
CA ASN A 464 -12.78 24.38 -9.58
C ASN A 464 -13.96 23.84 -10.39
N THR A 465 -14.70 24.72 -11.06
CA THR A 465 -15.82 24.35 -11.93
C THR A 465 -15.64 24.99 -13.29
N GLY A 466 -16.03 24.29 -14.34
CA GLY A 466 -16.01 24.83 -15.69
C GLY A 466 -16.89 24.03 -16.64
N THR A 467 -17.16 24.59 -17.80
CA THR A 467 -17.86 23.91 -18.87
C THR A 467 -16.87 23.61 -20.00
N VAL A 468 -16.88 22.39 -20.50
CA VAL A 468 -15.95 21.98 -21.56
C VAL A 468 -16.32 22.67 -22.86
N PHE A 469 -15.44 23.47 -23.40
CA PHE A 469 -15.57 24.05 -24.73
C PHE A 469 -15.00 23.09 -25.80
N LEU A 470 -13.86 22.49 -25.52
CA LEU A 470 -13.17 21.60 -26.46
C LEU A 470 -12.44 20.50 -25.67
N ASN A 471 -12.64 19.26 -26.10
CA ASN A 471 -11.86 18.12 -25.59
C ASN A 471 -10.77 17.75 -26.61
N ASN A 472 -9.52 18.00 -26.23
CA ASN A 472 -8.31 17.57 -26.91
C ASN A 472 -7.51 16.64 -25.99
N ALA A 473 -8.16 15.59 -25.46
CA ALA A 473 -7.55 14.70 -24.47
C ALA A 473 -6.03 14.51 -24.65
N PRO A 474 -5.23 14.64 -23.59
CA PRO A 474 -5.64 14.79 -22.18
C PRO A 474 -5.95 16.24 -21.73
N VAL A 475 -5.96 17.22 -22.61
CA VAL A 475 -6.22 18.64 -22.30
C VAL A 475 -7.68 18.99 -22.59
N LEU A 476 -8.39 19.46 -21.58
CA LEU A 476 -9.74 20.03 -21.70
C LEU A 476 -9.63 21.54 -21.72
N LYS A 477 -10.19 22.18 -22.75
CA LYS A 477 -10.31 23.63 -22.78
C LYS A 477 -11.70 24.02 -22.32
N LEU A 478 -11.75 24.89 -21.30
CA LEU A 478 -12.99 25.36 -20.72
C LEU A 478 -13.54 26.60 -21.45
N ASP A 479 -14.77 26.95 -21.20
CA ASP A 479 -15.48 28.10 -21.82
C ASP A 479 -14.92 29.46 -21.40
N ASP A 480 -14.26 29.55 -20.24
CA ASP A 480 -13.51 30.72 -19.78
C ASP A 480 -12.10 30.85 -20.40
N GLY A 481 -11.68 29.85 -21.18
CA GLY A 481 -10.40 29.78 -21.86
C GLY A 481 -9.32 29.02 -21.09
N GLN A 482 -9.56 28.58 -19.84
CA GLN A 482 -8.61 27.79 -19.05
C GLN A 482 -8.35 26.43 -19.71
N GLU A 483 -7.10 26.01 -19.70
CA GLU A 483 -6.68 24.69 -20.17
C GLU A 483 -6.39 23.78 -18.99
N VAL A 484 -7.16 22.70 -18.86
CA VAL A 484 -7.06 21.71 -17.78
C VAL A 484 -6.46 20.44 -18.33
N TYR A 485 -5.25 20.11 -17.91
CA TYR A 485 -4.63 18.83 -18.22
C TYR A 485 -5.11 17.76 -17.25
N VAL A 486 -5.84 16.77 -17.74
CA VAL A 486 -6.28 15.62 -16.93
C VAL A 486 -5.15 14.61 -16.86
N LEU A 487 -4.62 14.40 -15.65
CA LEU A 487 -3.53 13.46 -15.46
C LEU A 487 -3.96 12.03 -15.85
N PRO A 488 -3.09 11.19 -16.42
CA PRO A 488 -3.43 9.80 -16.77
C PRO A 488 -3.92 8.96 -15.61
N SER A 489 -3.48 9.30 -14.40
CA SER A 489 -3.92 8.68 -13.14
C SER A 489 -5.18 9.31 -12.56
N ALA A 490 -5.73 10.36 -13.20
CA ALA A 490 -6.89 11.08 -12.68
C ALA A 490 -8.09 10.16 -12.51
N THR A 491 -8.79 10.34 -11.39
CA THR A 491 -10.07 9.68 -11.15
C THR A 491 -11.18 10.47 -11.86
N ILE A 492 -11.86 9.84 -12.81
CA ILE A 492 -13.02 10.42 -13.51
C ILE A 492 -14.29 9.83 -12.92
N LEU A 493 -15.17 10.70 -12.44
CA LEU A 493 -16.44 10.34 -11.81
C LEU A 493 -17.58 10.94 -12.63
N ASP A 494 -18.41 10.10 -13.25
CA ASP A 494 -19.62 10.57 -13.91
C ASP A 494 -20.80 10.54 -12.94
N GLN A 495 -21.35 11.71 -12.63
CA GLN A 495 -22.49 11.85 -11.72
C GLN A 495 -23.82 11.98 -12.47
N ARG A 496 -23.82 11.92 -13.81
CA ARG A 496 -25.04 12.01 -14.63
C ARG A 496 -25.83 10.70 -14.57
N PRO A 497 -27.15 10.73 -14.41
CA PRO A 497 -27.97 9.52 -14.38
C PRO A 497 -27.85 8.71 -15.69
N GLY A 498 -27.40 7.47 -15.60
CA GLY A 498 -27.35 6.55 -16.73
C GLY A 498 -26.14 6.74 -17.65
N SER A 499 -25.20 7.57 -17.28
CA SER A 499 -23.88 7.71 -17.93
C SER A 499 -22.82 6.93 -17.13
N ASP A 500 -21.74 6.55 -17.80
CA ASP A 500 -20.66 5.73 -17.23
C ASP A 500 -19.31 6.18 -17.79
N THR A 501 -19.11 7.51 -17.92
CA THR A 501 -17.85 8.10 -18.39
C THR A 501 -16.71 7.73 -17.43
N SER A 502 -15.71 7.03 -17.92
CA SER A 502 -14.56 6.56 -17.14
C SER A 502 -13.22 7.01 -17.72
N SER A 503 -13.26 7.72 -18.85
CA SER A 503 -12.07 8.21 -19.56
C SER A 503 -12.23 9.67 -19.95
N VAL A 504 -11.12 10.41 -19.97
CA VAL A 504 -11.12 11.82 -20.42
C VAL A 504 -11.61 11.96 -21.87
N ASP A 505 -11.36 10.97 -22.72
CA ASP A 505 -11.79 10.98 -24.13
C ASP A 505 -13.33 10.97 -24.29
N GLU A 506 -14.04 10.54 -23.27
CA GLU A 506 -15.52 10.43 -23.27
C GLU A 506 -16.20 11.69 -22.73
N ILE A 507 -15.43 12.66 -22.22
CA ILE A 507 -15.97 13.96 -21.78
C ILE A 507 -16.31 14.78 -23.03
N MET A 508 -17.54 15.26 -23.10
CA MET A 508 -18.06 15.95 -24.29
C MET A 508 -18.01 17.46 -24.13
N PRO A 509 -17.93 18.22 -25.24
CA PRO A 509 -18.22 19.65 -25.19
C PRO A 509 -19.60 19.92 -24.55
N ASP A 510 -19.73 21.00 -23.82
CA ASP A 510 -20.85 21.42 -22.99
C ASP A 510 -21.04 20.63 -21.68
N ASP A 511 -20.25 19.58 -21.42
CA ASP A 511 -20.22 18.92 -20.10
C ASP A 511 -19.76 19.91 -19.03
N LYS A 512 -20.45 19.93 -17.91
CA LYS A 512 -20.01 20.67 -16.72
C LYS A 512 -19.13 19.78 -15.89
N LEU A 513 -18.02 20.37 -15.46
CA LEU A 513 -17.02 19.72 -14.65
C LEU A 513 -16.92 20.38 -13.29
N PHE A 514 -16.70 19.53 -12.30
CA PHE A 514 -16.08 19.90 -11.03
C PHE A 514 -14.76 19.15 -10.96
N TYR A 515 -13.64 19.85 -10.84
CA TYR A 515 -12.33 19.23 -10.90
C TYR A 515 -11.44 19.71 -9.76
N HIS A 516 -10.60 18.82 -9.29
CA HIS A 516 -9.60 19.08 -8.26
C HIS A 516 -8.22 18.81 -8.83
N GLY A 517 -7.29 19.66 -8.48
CA GLY A 517 -5.92 19.55 -8.97
C GLY A 517 -5.04 20.66 -8.45
N LEU A 518 -3.98 20.93 -9.17
CA LEU A 518 -3.01 21.96 -8.86
C LEU A 518 -2.87 22.93 -10.04
N GLU A 519 -2.75 24.21 -9.76
CA GLU A 519 -2.36 25.19 -10.76
C GLU A 519 -0.96 24.88 -11.30
N ALA A 520 -0.76 25.07 -12.60
CA ALA A 520 0.56 25.00 -13.20
C ALA A 520 1.45 26.10 -12.63
N CYS A 521 2.73 25.80 -12.51
CA CYS A 521 3.73 26.83 -12.28
C CYS A 521 3.85 27.70 -13.53
N THR A 522 3.98 28.99 -13.37
CA THR A 522 3.99 30.00 -14.42
C THR A 522 4.63 29.56 -15.74
N ASP A 523 3.95 29.85 -16.86
CA ASP A 523 4.41 29.69 -18.25
C ASP A 523 4.63 28.24 -18.71
N ASP A 524 3.89 27.26 -18.17
CA ASP A 524 3.82 25.94 -18.80
C ASP A 524 2.92 26.03 -20.04
N ASP A 525 3.52 25.87 -21.24
CA ASP A 525 2.81 25.91 -22.53
C ASP A 525 1.75 24.78 -22.67
N ASN A 526 1.61 23.88 -21.68
CA ASN A 526 0.79 22.68 -21.78
C ASN A 526 -0.57 22.78 -21.07
N ALA A 527 -0.65 23.52 -19.97
CA ALA A 527 -1.91 23.69 -19.24
C ALA A 527 -1.82 24.79 -18.17
N ASP A 528 -2.98 25.35 -17.82
CA ASP A 528 -3.12 26.28 -16.67
C ASP A 528 -3.32 25.51 -15.37
N PHE A 529 -3.84 24.30 -15.46
CA PHE A 529 -4.23 23.47 -14.33
C PHE A 529 -4.03 21.97 -14.62
N TYR A 530 -3.57 21.23 -13.64
CA TYR A 530 -3.42 19.76 -13.70
C TYR A 530 -4.43 19.09 -12.79
N ALA A 531 -5.43 18.44 -13.39
CA ALA A 531 -6.51 17.77 -12.65
C ALA A 531 -6.18 16.31 -12.33
N PHE A 532 -6.38 15.88 -11.09
CA PHE A 532 -6.27 14.51 -10.63
C PHE A 532 -7.63 13.89 -10.23
N ILE A 533 -8.66 14.71 -10.05
CA ILE A 533 -10.05 14.27 -9.96
C ILE A 533 -10.89 15.13 -10.90
N VAL A 534 -11.70 14.49 -11.73
CA VAL A 534 -12.66 15.15 -12.60
C VAL A 534 -14.03 14.53 -12.36
N GLN A 535 -14.99 15.35 -11.97
CA GLN A 535 -16.39 14.94 -11.83
C GLN A 535 -17.20 15.58 -12.96
N VAL A 536 -17.80 14.73 -13.80
CA VAL A 536 -18.74 15.19 -14.81
C VAL A 536 -20.12 15.29 -14.16
N VAL A 537 -20.68 16.49 -14.13
CA VAL A 537 -21.96 16.76 -13.47
C VAL A 537 -23.03 17.10 -14.50
N GLU A 538 -24.31 17.07 -14.09
CA GLU A 538 -25.40 17.50 -14.96
C GLU A 538 -25.21 18.96 -15.41
N PRO A 539 -25.55 19.27 -16.69
CA PRO A 539 -25.45 20.61 -17.25
C PRO A 539 -26.26 21.68 -16.50
#